data_e2bae676b4a891c697a2e5c9f47b7e8d
#
_entry.id   e2bae676b4a891c697a2e5c9f47b7e8d
#
_cell.length_a   1.000
_cell.length_b   1.000
_cell.length_c   1.000
_cell.angle_alpha   90.00
_cell.angle_beta   90.00
_cell.angle_gamma   90.00
#
_symmetry.space_group_name_H-M   'P 1'
#
loop_
_entity.id
_entity.type
_entity.pdbx_description
1 polymer ?
#
loop_
_entity_poly.entity_id
_entity_poly.type
_entity_poly.pdbx_seq_one_letter_code
_entity_poly.pdbx_strand_id
1 'polypeptide(L)'
;DFLTMREMKAYLASGQVKHVVLVDPCASCDYDTLRPNIRTTLDEHYTAHSAEGPAVLGWNDFLALGDAVEQLPAVTQDENRPLFCAYTSGSTGPSKQVVHSAYSMIGVVYQMNFYGASDQFRPTWLITVLPPCLVAVVVSMMLMPLASNKLLILDPFCRPEDVDLELMHYRPNCWPLIPMFVDVLVHSARIPEDYDLSHLLAAGAGAEAMNNTQLQTAQQFLQKHGCKATLTTG
;
A
#
# COMPACT_ATOMS: atom_id res chain seq x y z
N ASP A 1 -9.90 4.19 -10.13
CA ASP A 1 -10.82 4.25 -8.99
C ASP A 1 -11.99 5.17 -9.31
N PHE A 2 -13.22 4.73 -9.10
CA PHE A 2 -14.44 5.48 -9.44
C PHE A 2 -14.63 6.74 -8.59
N LEU A 3 -14.16 6.74 -7.35
CA LEU A 3 -14.16 7.95 -6.53
C LEU A 3 -13.27 9.02 -7.14
N THR A 4 -12.10 8.63 -7.64
CA THR A 4 -11.17 9.50 -8.36
C THR A 4 -11.79 10.06 -9.63
N MET A 5 -12.59 9.26 -10.36
CA MET A 5 -13.28 9.72 -11.58
C MET A 5 -14.25 10.87 -11.29
N ARG A 6 -14.99 10.80 -10.19
CA ARG A 6 -15.90 11.89 -9.79
C ARG A 6 -15.13 13.18 -9.52
N GLU A 7 -14.00 13.08 -8.83
CA GLU A 7 -13.15 14.23 -8.49
C GLU A 7 -12.40 14.76 -9.72
N MET A 8 -12.05 13.88 -10.65
CA MET A 8 -11.39 14.24 -11.90
C MET A 8 -12.34 14.80 -12.97
N LYS A 9 -13.64 14.86 -12.75
CA LYS A 9 -14.63 15.27 -13.76
C LYS A 9 -14.27 16.62 -14.40
N ALA A 10 -13.79 17.58 -13.62
CA ALA A 10 -13.38 18.88 -14.11
C ALA A 10 -12.13 18.80 -15.04
N TYR A 11 -11.18 17.92 -14.70
CA TYR A 11 -10.01 17.67 -15.54
C TYR A 11 -10.36 16.97 -16.85
N LEU A 12 -11.26 16.01 -16.81
CA LEU A 12 -11.75 15.32 -18.02
C LEU A 12 -12.45 16.28 -18.95
N ALA A 13 -13.22 17.22 -18.40
CA ALA A 13 -13.91 18.26 -19.17
C ALA A 13 -12.95 19.33 -19.74
N SER A 14 -11.74 19.47 -19.19
CA SER A 14 -10.75 20.47 -19.66
C SER A 14 -10.08 20.10 -20.99
N GLY A 15 -10.23 18.87 -21.47
CA GLY A 15 -9.55 18.34 -22.66
C GLY A 15 -8.05 18.10 -22.51
N GLN A 16 -7.48 18.29 -21.32
CA GLN A 16 -6.07 18.02 -21.05
C GLN A 16 -5.76 16.52 -20.94
N VAL A 17 -6.75 15.73 -20.48
CA VAL A 17 -6.67 14.27 -20.41
C VAL A 17 -7.22 13.69 -21.70
N LYS A 18 -6.38 12.98 -22.45
CA LYS A 18 -6.77 12.39 -23.74
C LYS A 18 -7.33 10.98 -23.61
N HIS A 19 -6.85 10.23 -22.63
CA HIS A 19 -7.22 8.84 -22.41
C HIS A 19 -7.41 8.59 -20.92
N VAL A 20 -8.41 7.80 -20.59
CA VAL A 20 -8.66 7.27 -19.26
C VAL A 20 -8.70 5.76 -19.36
N VAL A 21 -7.89 5.09 -18.59
CA VAL A 21 -7.88 3.63 -18.53
C VAL A 21 -8.50 3.19 -17.21
N LEU A 22 -9.57 2.41 -17.28
CA LEU A 22 -10.19 1.80 -16.12
C LEU A 22 -9.51 0.47 -15.84
N VAL A 23 -8.87 0.38 -14.69
CA VAL A 23 -8.26 -0.86 -14.20
C VAL A 23 -9.26 -1.56 -13.30
N ASP A 24 -9.64 -2.76 -13.70
CA ASP A 24 -10.46 -3.63 -12.86
C ASP A 24 -9.61 -4.12 -11.67
N PRO A 25 -9.95 -3.81 -10.43
CA PRO A 25 -9.21 -4.27 -9.27
C PRO A 25 -9.22 -5.78 -9.12
N CYS A 26 -10.16 -6.48 -9.74
CA CYS A 26 -10.22 -7.95 -9.75
C CYS A 26 -9.49 -8.60 -10.93
N ALA A 27 -8.93 -7.82 -11.86
CA ALA A 27 -8.26 -8.37 -13.05
C ALA A 27 -7.04 -9.26 -12.71
N SER A 28 -6.45 -9.08 -11.55
CA SER A 28 -5.28 -9.83 -11.08
C SER A 28 -5.58 -10.84 -9.96
N CYS A 29 -6.82 -10.96 -9.52
CA CYS A 29 -7.23 -11.87 -8.46
C CYS A 29 -8.59 -12.51 -8.78
N ASP A 30 -8.78 -13.72 -8.28
CA ASP A 30 -10.07 -14.41 -8.38
C ASP A 30 -11.04 -13.81 -7.35
N TYR A 31 -12.12 -13.20 -7.85
CA TYR A 31 -13.15 -12.57 -7.01
C TYR A 31 -13.71 -13.53 -5.96
N ASP A 32 -13.92 -14.81 -6.32
CA ASP A 32 -14.49 -15.80 -5.42
C ASP A 32 -13.56 -16.18 -4.27
N THR A 33 -12.27 -15.95 -4.42
CA THR A 33 -11.27 -16.19 -3.37
C THR A 33 -11.11 -15.01 -2.42
N LEU A 34 -11.65 -13.84 -2.76
CA LEU A 34 -11.59 -12.66 -1.91
C LEU A 34 -12.41 -12.85 -0.62
N ARG A 35 -11.91 -12.28 0.45
CA ARG A 35 -12.62 -12.27 1.73
C ARG A 35 -13.96 -11.52 1.62
N PRO A 36 -14.97 -11.91 2.40
CA PRO A 36 -16.33 -11.33 2.31
C PRO A 36 -16.37 -9.80 2.42
N ASN A 37 -15.57 -9.21 3.32
CA ASN A 37 -15.51 -7.75 3.48
C ASN A 37 -14.95 -7.04 2.24
N ILE A 38 -13.97 -7.64 1.57
CA ILE A 38 -13.39 -7.11 0.33
C ILE A 38 -14.43 -7.21 -0.78
N ARG A 39 -15.09 -8.35 -0.94
CA ARG A 39 -16.15 -8.52 -1.93
C ARG A 39 -17.28 -7.50 -1.74
N THR A 40 -17.76 -7.31 -0.51
CA THR A 40 -18.78 -6.31 -0.21
C THR A 40 -18.32 -4.91 -0.62
N THR A 41 -17.08 -4.53 -0.32
CA THR A 41 -16.55 -3.22 -0.70
C THR A 41 -16.47 -3.06 -2.22
N LEU A 42 -16.03 -4.10 -2.95
CA LEU A 42 -16.01 -4.08 -4.41
C LEU A 42 -17.42 -3.95 -5.00
N ASP A 43 -18.37 -4.73 -4.52
CA ASP A 43 -19.75 -4.70 -4.99
C ASP A 43 -20.39 -3.32 -4.77
N GLU A 44 -20.17 -2.71 -3.61
CA GLU A 44 -20.64 -1.36 -3.31
C GLU A 44 -20.06 -0.32 -4.29
N HIS A 45 -18.77 -0.43 -4.64
CA HIS A 45 -18.13 0.48 -5.56
C HIS A 45 -18.55 0.26 -7.02
N TYR A 46 -18.64 -0.99 -7.45
CA TYR A 46 -19.01 -1.31 -8.84
C TYR A 46 -20.48 -1.06 -9.15
N THR A 47 -21.38 -1.26 -8.21
CA THR A 47 -22.81 -0.99 -8.41
C THR A 47 -23.14 0.50 -8.40
N ALA A 48 -22.34 1.32 -7.77
CA ALA A 48 -22.62 2.74 -7.61
C ALA A 48 -22.18 3.62 -8.79
N HIS A 49 -21.28 3.14 -9.68
CA HIS A 49 -20.58 4.03 -10.63
C HIS A 49 -20.38 3.36 -11.99
N SER A 50 -21.28 3.62 -12.92
CA SER A 50 -21.01 3.41 -14.35
C SER A 50 -20.13 4.55 -14.87
N ALA A 51 -19.03 4.22 -15.56
CA ALA A 51 -18.19 5.21 -16.21
C ALA A 51 -18.89 5.72 -17.47
N GLU A 52 -19.52 6.87 -17.39
CA GLU A 52 -20.02 7.60 -18.56
C GLU A 52 -18.99 8.67 -18.96
N GLY A 53 -18.41 8.54 -20.13
CA GLY A 53 -17.54 9.56 -20.70
C GLY A 53 -16.85 9.12 -21.97
N PRO A 54 -16.49 10.06 -22.86
CA PRO A 54 -15.73 9.77 -24.07
C PRO A 54 -14.28 9.40 -23.72
N ALA A 55 -13.66 8.54 -24.54
CA ALA A 55 -12.27 8.10 -24.45
C ALA A 55 -11.89 7.29 -23.19
N VAL A 56 -12.81 6.51 -22.66
CA VAL A 56 -12.53 5.59 -21.57
C VAL A 56 -12.25 4.21 -22.16
N LEU A 57 -11.09 3.64 -21.83
CA LEU A 57 -10.67 2.29 -22.22
C LEU A 57 -10.72 1.36 -21.01
N GLY A 58 -11.23 0.16 -21.19
CA GLY A 58 -11.03 -0.92 -20.23
C GLY A 58 -9.56 -1.37 -20.20
N TRP A 59 -9.13 -2.01 -19.11
CA TRP A 59 -7.75 -2.47 -18.97
C TRP A 59 -7.33 -3.44 -20.09
N ASN A 60 -8.21 -4.39 -20.45
CA ASN A 60 -7.91 -5.36 -21.50
C ASN A 60 -7.82 -4.71 -22.89
N ASP A 61 -8.69 -3.74 -23.18
CA ASP A 61 -8.63 -2.98 -24.43
C ASP A 61 -7.33 -2.16 -24.52
N PHE A 62 -6.92 -1.58 -23.40
CA PHE A 62 -5.64 -0.87 -23.30
C PHE A 62 -4.45 -1.79 -23.54
N LEU A 63 -4.44 -3.00 -22.96
CA LEU A 63 -3.39 -3.99 -23.20
C LEU A 63 -3.35 -4.44 -24.66
N ALA A 64 -4.51 -4.65 -25.28
CA ALA A 64 -4.61 -5.05 -26.69
C ALA A 64 -3.99 -4.02 -27.67
N LEU A 65 -3.91 -2.75 -27.29
CA LEU A 65 -3.18 -1.76 -28.09
C LEU A 65 -1.69 -2.06 -28.19
N GLY A 66 -1.14 -2.78 -27.20
CA GLY A 66 0.26 -3.22 -27.18
C GLY A 66 0.56 -4.41 -28.10
N ASP A 67 -0.44 -5.20 -28.49
CA ASP A 67 -0.25 -6.43 -29.27
C ASP A 67 0.34 -6.17 -30.67
N ALA A 68 0.13 -4.97 -31.21
CA ALA A 68 0.67 -4.54 -32.50
C ALA A 68 2.08 -3.91 -32.39
N VAL A 69 2.64 -3.80 -31.21
CA VAL A 69 3.96 -3.17 -30.97
C VAL A 69 5.05 -4.24 -31.05
N GLU A 70 5.74 -4.30 -32.18
CA GLU A 70 6.82 -5.28 -32.38
C GLU A 70 8.06 -5.00 -31.57
N GLN A 71 8.36 -3.73 -31.30
CA GLN A 71 9.54 -3.31 -30.54
C GLN A 71 9.28 -2.06 -29.71
N LEU A 72 9.65 -2.12 -28.43
CA LEU A 72 9.59 -0.94 -27.58
C LEU A 72 10.67 0.08 -27.99
N PRO A 73 10.35 1.38 -27.97
CA PRO A 73 11.35 2.40 -28.25
C PRO A 73 12.48 2.35 -27.22
N ALA A 74 13.71 2.56 -27.67
CA ALA A 74 14.85 2.68 -26.77
C ALA A 74 14.66 3.89 -25.86
N VAL A 75 14.75 3.66 -24.57
CA VAL A 75 14.66 4.72 -23.55
C VAL A 75 16.06 4.95 -22.97
N THR A 76 16.53 6.19 -23.06
CA THR A 76 17.78 6.58 -22.39
C THR A 76 17.57 6.50 -20.88
N GLN A 77 18.42 5.74 -20.22
CA GLN A 77 18.43 5.65 -18.75
C GLN A 77 18.95 6.99 -18.19
N ASP A 78 18.09 7.66 -17.42
CA ASP A 78 18.44 8.88 -16.68
C ASP A 78 17.89 8.74 -15.26
N GLU A 79 18.78 8.44 -14.32
CA GLU A 79 18.45 8.25 -12.91
C GLU A 79 17.93 9.52 -12.23
N ASN A 80 18.23 10.69 -12.78
CA ASN A 80 17.79 11.99 -12.25
C ASN A 80 16.46 12.46 -12.86
N ARG A 81 15.95 11.75 -13.86
CA ARG A 81 14.64 12.08 -14.45
C ARG A 81 13.55 12.01 -13.39
N PRO A 82 12.61 12.97 -13.37
CA PRO A 82 11.42 12.89 -12.54
C PRO A 82 10.68 11.56 -12.75
N LEU A 83 10.49 10.82 -11.67
CA LEU A 83 9.81 9.51 -11.70
C LEU A 83 8.46 9.55 -10.99
N PHE A 84 8.41 10.20 -9.84
CA PHE A 84 7.25 10.20 -8.97
C PHE A 84 7.05 11.57 -8.31
N CYS A 85 5.80 12.00 -8.21
CA CYS A 85 5.41 13.21 -7.52
C CYS A 85 4.54 12.86 -6.32
N ALA A 86 4.98 13.25 -5.13
CA ALA A 86 4.18 13.16 -3.92
C ALA A 86 3.74 14.55 -3.45
N TYR A 87 2.71 14.59 -2.63
CA TYR A 87 2.24 15.83 -2.02
C TYR A 87 2.43 15.78 -0.51
N THR A 88 2.83 16.90 0.07
CA THR A 88 2.88 17.05 1.54
C THR A 88 1.47 17.15 2.10
N SER A 89 1.28 16.79 3.37
CA SER A 89 -0.02 16.83 4.06
C SER A 89 -0.67 18.22 4.11
N GLY A 90 0.11 19.29 3.93
CA GLY A 90 -0.41 20.66 3.99
C GLY A 90 -0.75 21.13 5.40
N SER A 91 -0.26 20.48 6.46
CA SER A 91 -0.53 20.84 7.85
C SER A 91 -0.15 22.27 8.23
N THR A 92 0.81 22.88 7.53
CA THR A 92 1.30 24.26 7.78
C THR A 92 0.96 25.24 6.66
N GLY A 93 0.14 24.84 5.68
CA GLY A 93 -0.22 25.65 4.53
C GLY A 93 -0.66 24.78 3.34
N PRO A 94 -0.77 25.33 2.14
CA PRO A 94 -1.14 24.56 0.96
C PRO A 94 -0.20 23.36 0.75
N SER A 95 -0.77 22.23 0.34
CA SER A 95 -0.01 21.03 -0.02
C SER A 95 1.02 21.35 -1.11
N LYS A 96 2.26 20.92 -0.94
CA LYS A 96 3.36 21.14 -1.87
C LYS A 96 3.68 19.87 -2.62
N GLN A 97 3.90 20.00 -3.91
CA GLN A 97 4.39 18.91 -4.74
C GLN A 97 5.89 18.71 -4.52
N VAL A 98 6.27 17.46 -4.26
CA VAL A 98 7.65 17.02 -4.14
C VAL A 98 7.95 16.04 -5.27
N VAL A 99 8.92 16.37 -6.09
CA VAL A 99 9.33 15.55 -7.24
C VAL A 99 10.48 14.63 -6.82
N HIS A 100 10.32 13.36 -7.06
CA HIS A 100 11.32 12.33 -6.78
C HIS A 100 11.87 11.76 -8.09
N SER A 101 13.20 11.60 -8.15
CA SER A 101 13.87 10.86 -9.23
C SER A 101 14.00 9.38 -8.88
N ALA A 102 14.34 8.55 -9.87
CA ALA A 102 14.68 7.15 -9.63
C ALA A 102 15.84 7.03 -8.63
N TYR A 103 16.86 7.88 -8.76
CA TYR A 103 18.00 7.92 -7.85
C TYR A 103 17.59 8.15 -6.40
N SER A 104 16.72 9.15 -6.13
CA SER A 104 16.28 9.45 -4.75
C SER A 104 15.46 8.33 -4.14
N MET A 105 14.56 7.72 -4.92
CA MET A 105 13.70 6.64 -4.43
C MET A 105 14.48 5.34 -4.17
N ILE A 106 15.34 4.94 -5.10
CA ILE A 106 16.18 3.75 -4.95
C ILE A 106 17.23 3.94 -3.86
N GLY A 107 17.74 5.15 -3.68
CA GLY A 107 18.65 5.48 -2.61
C GLY A 107 18.08 5.19 -1.21
N VAL A 108 16.82 5.56 -0.98
CA VAL A 108 16.12 5.22 0.28
C VAL A 108 15.92 3.71 0.43
N VAL A 109 15.50 3.04 -0.64
CA VAL A 109 15.34 1.57 -0.64
C VAL A 109 16.67 0.89 -0.28
N TYR A 110 17.77 1.36 -0.83
CA TYR A 110 19.10 0.82 -0.54
C TYR A 110 19.49 1.01 0.94
N GLN A 111 19.22 2.19 1.49
CA GLN A 111 19.45 2.47 2.91
C GLN A 111 18.60 1.59 3.82
N MET A 112 17.32 1.38 3.49
CA MET A 112 16.44 0.51 4.26
C MET A 112 16.88 -0.96 4.21
N ASN A 113 17.38 -1.43 3.07
CA ASN A 113 17.93 -2.78 2.93
C ASN A 113 19.17 -3.04 3.76
N PHE A 114 19.98 -2.03 4.00
CA PHE A 114 21.16 -2.15 4.85
C PHE A 114 20.79 -2.51 6.31
N TYR A 115 19.58 -2.15 6.75
CA TYR A 115 19.10 -2.41 8.12
C TYR A 115 18.36 -3.73 8.31
N GLY A 116 18.22 -4.57 7.27
CA GLY A 116 17.49 -5.74 7.60
C GLY A 116 17.04 -6.76 6.65
N ALA A 117 17.65 -7.72 6.24
CA ALA A 117 17.22 -9.11 6.16
C ALA A 117 18.38 -9.96 5.64
N SER A 118 18.69 -11.05 6.30
CA SER A 118 19.60 -12.04 5.74
C SER A 118 19.01 -12.56 4.43
N ASP A 119 19.80 -12.71 3.39
CA ASP A 119 19.42 -13.27 2.09
C ASP A 119 18.77 -14.67 2.15
N GLN A 120 18.82 -15.30 3.31
CA GLN A 120 18.34 -16.66 3.54
C GLN A 120 16.86 -16.74 3.93
N PHE A 121 16.23 -15.63 4.33
CA PHE A 121 14.84 -15.61 4.76
C PHE A 121 14.05 -14.62 3.91
N ARG A 122 12.95 -15.10 3.29
CA ARG A 122 12.04 -14.27 2.51
C ARG A 122 10.81 -13.91 3.34
N PRO A 123 10.89 -12.85 4.15
CA PRO A 123 9.78 -12.48 5.00
C PRO A 123 8.58 -12.02 4.17
N THR A 124 7.41 -12.38 4.63
CA THR A 124 6.15 -11.84 4.12
C THR A 124 5.96 -10.41 4.63
N TRP A 125 5.75 -9.49 3.73
CA TRP A 125 5.49 -8.08 4.01
C TRP A 125 4.05 -7.75 3.69
N LEU A 126 3.30 -7.28 4.67
CA LEU A 126 1.89 -6.96 4.51
C LEU A 126 1.70 -5.46 4.34
N ILE A 127 0.98 -5.08 3.31
CA ILE A 127 0.50 -3.72 3.08
C ILE A 127 -1.02 -3.74 3.13
N THR A 128 -1.56 -2.93 4.03
CA THR A 128 -3.00 -2.72 4.17
C THR A 128 -3.35 -1.28 3.82
N VAL A 129 -4.59 -0.96 3.81
CA VAL A 129 -5.30 0.34 3.66
C VAL A 129 -4.53 1.64 3.42
N LEU A 130 -3.22 1.65 3.43
CA LEU A 130 -2.44 2.86 3.19
C LEU A 130 -2.41 3.17 1.69
N PRO A 131 -2.83 4.39 1.28
CA PRO A 131 -2.91 4.74 -0.12
C PRO A 131 -1.55 4.70 -0.81
N PRO A 132 -1.43 4.06 -1.99
CA PRO A 132 -0.16 3.98 -2.74
C PRO A 132 0.30 5.32 -3.34
N CYS A 133 -0.48 6.39 -3.18
CA CYS A 133 -0.06 7.74 -3.54
C CYS A 133 0.88 8.38 -2.50
N LEU A 134 1.00 7.80 -1.31
CA LEU A 134 1.94 8.27 -0.29
C LEU A 134 3.35 7.76 -0.62
N VAL A 135 4.33 8.66 -0.61
CA VAL A 135 5.72 8.30 -0.91
C VAL A 135 6.27 7.24 0.05
N ALA A 136 5.88 7.29 1.32
CA ALA A 136 6.26 6.28 2.30
C ALA A 136 5.76 4.89 1.90
N VAL A 137 4.54 4.77 1.39
CA VAL A 137 3.98 3.50 0.90
C VAL A 137 4.73 3.02 -0.34
N VAL A 138 4.93 3.89 -1.33
CA VAL A 138 5.65 3.53 -2.56
C VAL A 138 7.05 3.03 -2.24
N VAL A 139 7.80 3.74 -1.42
CA VAL A 139 9.21 3.40 -1.15
C VAL A 139 9.34 2.24 -0.17
N SER A 140 8.74 2.35 1.02
CA SER A 140 8.99 1.40 2.11
C SER A 140 8.10 0.17 2.07
N MET A 141 6.93 0.27 1.45
CA MET A 141 5.95 -0.81 1.43
C MET A 141 5.75 -1.48 0.07
N MET A 142 6.31 -0.91 -1.01
CA MET A 142 6.28 -1.51 -2.34
C MET A 142 7.69 -1.74 -2.88
N LEU A 143 8.48 -0.69 -3.10
CA LEU A 143 9.78 -0.81 -3.75
C LEU A 143 10.78 -1.59 -2.89
N MET A 144 10.81 -1.34 -1.58
CA MET A 144 11.75 -2.01 -0.68
C MET A 144 11.49 -3.52 -0.57
N PRO A 145 10.26 -4.00 -0.35
CA PRO A 145 9.99 -5.44 -0.35
C PRO A 145 10.35 -6.11 -1.68
N LEU A 146 10.02 -5.47 -2.81
CA LEU A 146 10.36 -6.00 -4.14
C LEU A 146 11.87 -6.07 -4.35
N ALA A 147 12.60 -4.99 -4.04
CA ALA A 147 14.06 -4.94 -4.17
C ALA A 147 14.79 -5.91 -3.23
N SER A 148 14.17 -6.23 -2.08
CA SER A 148 14.72 -7.15 -1.07
C SER A 148 14.25 -8.58 -1.23
N ASN A 149 13.59 -8.91 -2.35
CA ASN A 149 13.09 -10.25 -2.62
C ASN A 149 12.11 -10.78 -1.53
N LYS A 150 11.28 -9.90 -0.99
CA LYS A 150 10.25 -10.23 0.00
C LYS A 150 8.93 -10.57 -0.68
N LEU A 151 8.16 -11.43 -0.09
CA LEU A 151 6.79 -11.67 -0.53
C LEU A 151 5.92 -10.50 -0.12
N LEU A 152 5.36 -9.80 -1.10
CA LEU A 152 4.51 -8.64 -0.91
C LEU A 152 3.04 -9.06 -0.97
N ILE A 153 2.28 -8.73 0.07
CA ILE A 153 0.83 -8.88 0.11
C ILE A 153 0.21 -7.50 0.05
N LEU A 154 -0.58 -7.25 -0.99
CA LEU A 154 -1.34 -6.03 -1.20
C LEU A 154 -2.80 -6.30 -0.91
N ASP A 155 -3.37 -5.59 0.05
CA ASP A 155 -4.81 -5.60 0.31
C ASP A 155 -5.35 -4.16 0.34
N PRO A 156 -5.61 -3.56 -0.83
CA PRO A 156 -6.05 -2.17 -0.92
C PRO A 156 -7.49 -1.96 -0.44
N PHE A 157 -8.23 -3.03 -0.18
CA PHE A 157 -9.62 -3.00 0.25
C PHE A 157 -9.82 -3.33 1.73
N CYS A 158 -8.74 -3.59 2.45
CA CYS A 158 -8.83 -3.75 3.89
C CYS A 158 -9.32 -2.46 4.53
N ARG A 159 -10.28 -2.56 5.42
CA ARG A 159 -10.75 -1.44 6.23
C ARG A 159 -9.83 -1.24 7.43
N PRO A 160 -9.63 -0.01 7.90
CA PRO A 160 -8.83 0.24 9.10
C PRO A 160 -9.23 -0.59 10.31
N GLU A 161 -10.54 -0.79 10.50
CA GLU A 161 -11.10 -1.60 11.57
C GLU A 161 -10.89 -3.11 11.43
N ASP A 162 -10.42 -3.59 10.27
CA ASP A 162 -10.24 -5.01 9.96
C ASP A 162 -8.76 -5.42 9.90
N VAL A 163 -7.84 -4.56 10.32
CA VAL A 163 -6.39 -4.85 10.29
C VAL A 163 -6.00 -6.05 11.17
N ASP A 164 -6.76 -6.33 12.20
CA ASP A 164 -6.59 -7.54 13.03
C ASP A 164 -6.93 -8.83 12.29
N LEU A 165 -7.94 -8.79 11.39
CA LEU A 165 -8.26 -9.90 10.50
C LEU A 165 -7.13 -10.15 9.50
N GLU A 166 -6.53 -9.06 8.96
CA GLU A 166 -5.36 -9.16 8.10
C GLU A 166 -4.19 -9.85 8.80
N LEU A 167 -3.90 -9.40 10.02
CA LEU A 167 -2.84 -9.98 10.84
C LEU A 167 -3.05 -11.49 11.03
N MET A 168 -4.26 -11.88 11.38
CA MET A 168 -4.58 -13.29 11.62
C MET A 168 -4.61 -14.13 10.35
N HIS A 169 -5.06 -13.55 9.24
CA HIS A 169 -5.19 -14.27 7.96
C HIS A 169 -3.85 -14.49 7.28
N TYR A 170 -3.08 -13.42 7.12
CA TYR A 170 -1.83 -13.46 6.34
C TYR A 170 -0.60 -13.82 7.18
N ARG A 171 -0.65 -13.66 8.49
CA ARG A 171 0.47 -13.95 9.41
C ARG A 171 1.79 -13.36 8.91
N PRO A 172 1.87 -12.04 8.63
CA PRO A 172 3.07 -11.43 8.05
C PRO A 172 4.26 -11.53 8.99
N ASN A 173 5.46 -11.56 8.44
CA ASN A 173 6.69 -11.49 9.22
C ASN A 173 7.14 -10.04 9.48
N CYS A 174 6.80 -9.13 8.57
CA CYS A 174 7.09 -7.71 8.70
C CYS A 174 5.80 -6.93 8.44
N TRP A 175 5.49 -6.00 9.33
CA TRP A 175 4.29 -5.19 9.20
C TRP A 175 4.57 -3.73 9.52
N PRO A 176 4.64 -2.85 8.50
CA PRO A 176 4.63 -1.42 8.70
C PRO A 176 3.21 -0.96 9.04
N LEU A 177 3.09 -0.26 10.14
CA LEU A 177 1.82 0.17 10.72
C LEU A 177 1.77 1.70 10.81
N ILE A 178 0.59 2.21 11.08
CA ILE A 178 0.39 3.55 11.63
C ILE A 178 -0.19 3.42 13.04
N PRO A 179 -0.05 4.44 13.89
CA PRO A 179 -0.54 4.37 15.28
C PRO A 179 -2.00 3.95 15.42
N MET A 180 -2.85 4.40 14.52
CA MET A 180 -4.27 4.00 14.49
C MET A 180 -4.45 2.48 14.33
N PHE A 181 -3.65 1.80 13.49
CA PHE A 181 -3.75 0.34 13.32
C PHE A 181 -3.25 -0.40 14.55
N VAL A 182 -2.19 0.12 15.18
CA VAL A 182 -1.70 -0.42 16.45
C VAL A 182 -2.79 -0.36 17.51
N ASP A 183 -3.53 0.74 17.57
CA ASP A 183 -4.64 0.91 18.52
C ASP A 183 -5.78 -0.10 18.27
N VAL A 184 -6.14 -0.32 17.01
CA VAL A 184 -7.12 -1.36 16.63
C VAL A 184 -6.67 -2.75 17.08
N LEU A 185 -5.40 -3.10 16.89
CA LEU A 185 -4.87 -4.41 17.31
C LEU A 185 -4.91 -4.60 18.81
N VAL A 186 -4.46 -3.61 19.55
CA VAL A 186 -4.39 -3.66 21.02
C VAL A 186 -5.77 -3.80 21.66
N HIS A 187 -6.80 -3.18 21.06
CA HIS A 187 -8.17 -3.20 21.57
C HIS A 187 -9.08 -4.20 20.88
N SER A 188 -8.55 -5.00 19.97
CA SER A 188 -9.35 -5.99 19.25
C SER A 188 -9.88 -7.09 20.18
N ALA A 189 -11.20 -7.27 20.20
CA ALA A 189 -11.84 -8.41 20.82
C ALA A 189 -11.86 -9.68 19.92
N ARG A 190 -11.40 -9.57 18.68
CA ARG A 190 -11.39 -10.66 17.69
C ARG A 190 -10.10 -11.47 17.74
N ILE A 191 -9.02 -10.90 18.26
CA ILE A 191 -7.75 -11.62 18.44
C ILE A 191 -7.88 -12.54 19.67
N PRO A 192 -7.78 -13.87 19.50
CA PRO A 192 -7.80 -14.79 20.63
C PRO A 192 -6.69 -14.50 21.64
N GLU A 193 -6.93 -14.71 22.92
CA GLU A 193 -5.94 -14.46 23.97
C GLU A 193 -4.66 -15.29 23.81
N ASP A 194 -4.78 -16.49 23.24
CA ASP A 194 -3.69 -17.43 22.95
C ASP A 194 -3.14 -17.31 21.53
N TYR A 195 -3.55 -16.27 20.77
CA TYR A 195 -3.05 -16.08 19.40
C TYR A 195 -1.54 -15.84 19.39
N ASP A 196 -0.82 -16.62 18.60
CA ASP A 196 0.64 -16.58 18.53
C ASP A 196 1.15 -15.58 17.46
N LEU A 197 1.81 -14.52 17.91
CA LEU A 197 2.49 -13.51 17.10
C LEU A 197 4.00 -13.76 16.94
N SER A 198 4.51 -14.94 17.30
CA SER A 198 5.94 -15.26 17.15
C SER A 198 6.43 -15.20 15.70
N HIS A 199 5.51 -15.27 14.71
CA HIS A 199 5.80 -15.10 13.30
C HIS A 199 6.20 -13.66 12.92
N LEU A 200 5.79 -12.65 13.73
CA LEU A 200 6.08 -11.25 13.47
C LEU A 200 7.51 -10.92 13.93
N LEU A 201 8.41 -10.70 12.98
CA LEU A 201 9.84 -10.46 13.20
C LEU A 201 10.18 -8.98 13.26
N ALA A 202 9.37 -8.14 12.61
CA ALA A 202 9.52 -6.69 12.62
C ALA A 202 8.15 -6.02 12.59
N ALA A 203 7.96 -5.06 13.47
CA ALA A 203 6.80 -4.18 13.52
C ALA A 203 7.29 -2.73 13.67
N GLY A 204 6.77 -1.85 12.83
CA GLY A 204 7.09 -0.43 12.89
C GLY A 204 5.82 0.41 12.79
N ALA A 205 5.71 1.47 13.57
CA ALA A 205 4.64 2.44 13.47
C ALA A 205 5.21 3.81 13.12
N GLY A 206 4.69 4.41 12.06
CA GLY A 206 5.19 5.70 11.55
C GLY A 206 4.09 6.60 11.05
N ALA A 207 4.48 7.70 10.42
CA ALA A 207 3.63 8.77 9.90
C ALA A 207 2.94 9.65 10.95
N GLU A 208 2.73 9.16 12.16
CA GLU A 208 2.15 9.90 13.27
C GLU A 208 2.95 9.63 14.54
N ALA A 209 2.95 10.59 15.47
CA ALA A 209 3.62 10.42 16.75
C ALA A 209 2.83 9.49 17.68
N MET A 210 3.52 8.58 18.33
CA MET A 210 2.98 7.80 19.45
C MET A 210 3.52 8.34 20.78
N ASN A 211 2.65 8.47 21.75
CA ASN A 211 3.11 8.78 23.10
C ASN A 211 3.66 7.53 23.82
N ASN A 212 4.40 7.74 24.91
CA ASN A 212 5.04 6.64 25.64
C ASN A 212 4.05 5.58 26.14
N THR A 213 2.85 5.98 26.53
CA THR A 213 1.82 5.05 27.02
C THR A 213 1.33 4.14 25.88
N GLN A 214 1.03 4.72 24.72
CA GLN A 214 0.63 3.97 23.55
C GLN A 214 1.72 2.96 23.13
N LEU A 215 2.98 3.42 23.09
CA LEU A 215 4.10 2.56 22.75
C LEU A 215 4.28 1.40 23.74
N GLN A 216 4.19 1.67 25.03
CA GLN A 216 4.28 0.63 26.07
C GLN A 216 3.13 -0.37 25.97
N THR A 217 1.89 0.11 25.80
CA THR A 217 0.71 -0.76 25.63
C THR A 217 0.85 -1.66 24.41
N ALA A 218 1.27 -1.11 23.29
CA ALA A 218 1.51 -1.87 22.08
C ALA A 218 2.61 -2.93 22.25
N GLN A 219 3.73 -2.55 22.90
CA GLN A 219 4.82 -3.49 23.16
C GLN A 219 4.39 -4.63 24.11
N GLN A 220 3.60 -4.32 25.14
CA GLN A 220 3.04 -5.31 26.05
C GLN A 220 2.09 -6.27 25.34
N PHE A 221 1.24 -5.75 24.44
CA PHE A 221 0.38 -6.57 23.59
C PHE A 221 1.19 -7.55 22.75
N LEU A 222 2.20 -7.07 22.02
CA LEU A 222 3.07 -7.92 21.21
C LEU A 222 3.75 -9.02 22.05
N GLN A 223 4.28 -8.66 23.22
CA GLN A 223 4.95 -9.62 24.12
C GLN A 223 3.98 -10.64 24.71
N LYS A 224 2.78 -10.21 25.11
CA LYS A 224 1.71 -11.12 25.60
C LYS A 224 1.41 -12.21 24.58
N HIS A 225 1.45 -11.87 23.30
CA HIS A 225 1.19 -12.80 22.19
C HIS A 225 2.46 -13.47 21.64
N GLY A 226 3.57 -13.48 22.38
CA GLY A 226 4.79 -14.22 22.00
C GLY A 226 5.66 -13.55 20.94
N CYS A 227 5.34 -12.34 20.51
CA CYS A 227 6.18 -11.58 19.58
C CYS A 227 7.48 -11.15 20.25
N LYS A 228 8.61 -11.42 19.60
CA LYS A 228 9.95 -11.04 20.08
C LYS A 228 10.43 -9.70 19.49
N ALA A 229 9.72 -9.18 18.50
CA ALA A 229 10.06 -7.92 17.89
C ALA A 229 9.82 -6.75 18.85
N THR A 230 10.67 -5.74 18.74
CA THR A 230 10.42 -4.45 19.38
C THR A 230 9.68 -3.56 18.39
N LEU A 231 8.61 -2.92 18.84
CA LEU A 231 7.91 -1.94 18.03
C LEU A 231 8.81 -0.72 17.86
N THR A 232 9.15 -0.42 16.62
CA THR A 232 9.92 0.79 16.27
C THR A 232 9.00 1.91 15.82
N THR A 233 9.36 3.15 16.11
CA THR A 233 8.64 4.34 15.66
C THR A 233 9.54 5.23 14.83
N GLY A 234 8.97 5.89 13.77
CA GLY A 234 9.72 6.77 12.88
C GLY A 234 8.80 7.77 12.16
#